data_1f65b8c373b9c6812e7aa6c75283c9f0
#
_entry.id   1f65b8c373b9c6812e7aa6c75283c9f0
#
_cell.length_a   1.000
_cell.length_b   1.000
_cell.length_c   1.000
_cell.angle_alpha   90.00
_cell.angle_beta   90.00
_cell.angle_gamma   90.00
#
_symmetry.space_group_name_H-M   'P 1'
#
loop_
_entity.id
_entity.type
_entity.pdbx_description
1 polymer ?
#
loop_
_entity_poly.entity_id
_entity_poly.type
_entity_poly.pdbx_seq_one_letter_code
_entity_poly.pdbx_strand_id
1 'polypeptide(L)'
;MSVMGTRVQRREDPLFLTGGALYTADLQEPLLEGALSAHFVRSTIAHARITELDVSEALAAPGVVAVFTAADVAESGDLSAPPPAIPGMIPDILARPWLATDVVRYVGEAIVVLTREYDDGNIR
;
A
#
# COMPACT_ATOMS: atom_id res chain seq x y z
N MET A 1 -38.29 -5.36 -3.39
CA MET A 1 -38.34 -4.71 -2.06
C MET A 1 -37.14 -3.77 -1.98
N SER A 2 -37.36 -2.47 -1.77
CA SER A 2 -36.29 -1.49 -1.69
C SER A 2 -35.66 -1.54 -0.31
N VAL A 3 -34.34 -1.56 -0.22
CA VAL A 3 -33.57 -1.46 1.04
C VAL A 3 -33.29 -0.01 1.45
N MET A 4 -33.66 0.96 0.59
CA MET A 4 -33.50 2.37 0.91
C MET A 4 -34.41 2.77 2.07
N GLY A 5 -33.84 3.43 3.08
CA GLY A 5 -34.55 3.87 4.28
C GLY A 5 -34.75 2.79 5.35
N THR A 6 -34.32 1.55 5.12
CA THR A 6 -34.37 0.49 6.13
C THR A 6 -33.00 0.30 6.78
N ARG A 7 -32.99 0.04 8.10
CA ARG A 7 -31.75 -0.32 8.80
C ARG A 7 -31.37 -1.75 8.41
N VAL A 8 -30.39 -1.88 7.54
CA VAL A 8 -29.80 -3.16 7.19
C VAL A 8 -28.64 -3.46 8.13
N GLN A 9 -28.72 -4.55 8.89
CA GLN A 9 -27.60 -5.02 9.71
C GLN A 9 -26.58 -5.73 8.82
N ARG A 10 -25.30 -5.49 9.09
CA ARG A 10 -24.21 -6.22 8.43
C ARG A 10 -24.24 -7.67 8.88
N ARG A 11 -24.07 -8.59 7.95
CA ARG A 11 -24.09 -10.02 8.22
C ARG A 11 -22.91 -10.47 9.08
N GLU A 12 -21.81 -9.74 8.99
CA GLU A 12 -20.57 -10.04 9.67
C GLU A 12 -20.54 -9.54 11.13
N ASP A 13 -21.40 -8.56 11.49
CA ASP A 13 -21.39 -7.96 12.83
C ASP A 13 -21.46 -9.00 13.97
N PRO A 14 -22.32 -10.04 13.92
CA PRO A 14 -22.32 -11.06 14.96
C PRO A 14 -20.99 -11.79 15.08
N LEU A 15 -20.32 -12.06 13.97
CA LEU A 15 -19.02 -12.75 13.93
C LEU A 15 -17.92 -11.89 14.57
N PHE A 16 -17.88 -10.61 14.25
CA PHE A 16 -16.94 -9.65 14.84
C PHE A 16 -17.17 -9.44 16.33
N LEU A 17 -18.44 -9.39 16.76
CA LEU A 17 -18.81 -9.18 18.16
C LEU A 17 -18.56 -10.40 19.05
N THR A 18 -18.53 -11.59 18.47
CA THR A 18 -18.30 -12.85 19.22
C THR A 18 -16.84 -13.34 19.15
N GLY A 19 -15.93 -12.55 18.55
CA GLY A 19 -14.52 -12.90 18.45
C GLY A 19 -14.21 -14.01 17.43
N GLY A 20 -15.16 -14.32 16.53
CA GLY A 20 -14.97 -15.33 15.49
C GLY A 20 -14.45 -14.78 14.16
N ALA A 21 -14.28 -13.47 14.03
CA ALA A 21 -13.70 -12.85 12.84
C ALA A 21 -12.20 -12.64 13.01
N LEU A 22 -11.44 -13.06 12.01
CA LEU A 22 -10.00 -12.87 11.94
C LEU A 22 -9.69 -11.71 10.98
N TYR A 23 -8.88 -10.77 11.42
CA TYR A 23 -8.27 -9.78 10.55
C TYR A 23 -6.98 -10.35 9.95
N THR A 24 -6.49 -9.75 8.88
CA THR A 24 -5.25 -10.20 8.23
C THR A 24 -4.06 -10.27 9.21
N ALA A 25 -4.02 -9.37 10.18
CA ALA A 25 -2.99 -9.35 11.22
C ALA A 25 -3.10 -10.52 12.23
N ASP A 26 -4.29 -11.14 12.34
CA ASP A 26 -4.54 -12.25 13.28
C ASP A 26 -4.33 -13.63 12.61
N LEU A 27 -4.00 -13.64 11.32
CA LEU A 27 -3.80 -14.88 10.57
C LEU A 27 -2.49 -15.54 10.98
N GLN A 28 -2.59 -16.73 11.54
CA GLN A 28 -1.45 -17.58 11.90
C GLN A 28 -1.21 -18.63 10.81
N GLU A 29 -0.88 -18.15 9.61
CA GLU A 29 -0.59 -19.05 8.48
C GLU A 29 0.92 -19.27 8.38
N PRO A 30 1.41 -20.50 8.16
CA PRO A 30 2.83 -20.79 8.02
C PRO A 30 3.51 -19.99 6.90
N LEU A 31 2.76 -19.60 5.86
CA LEU A 31 3.28 -18.77 4.77
C LEU A 31 3.53 -17.32 5.18
N LEU A 32 2.98 -16.87 6.31
CA LEU A 32 3.17 -15.53 6.86
C LEU A 32 4.28 -15.49 7.91
N GLU A 33 4.87 -16.62 8.25
CA GLU A 33 5.99 -16.67 9.19
C GLU A 33 7.18 -15.88 8.62
N GLY A 34 7.63 -14.86 9.35
CA GLY A 34 8.67 -13.94 8.89
C GLY A 34 8.20 -12.91 7.85
N ALA A 35 6.90 -12.76 7.62
CA ALA A 35 6.37 -11.73 6.75
C ALA A 35 6.74 -10.33 7.26
N LEU A 36 7.03 -9.44 6.33
CA LEU A 36 7.33 -8.04 6.61
C LEU A 36 6.08 -7.18 6.43
N SER A 37 5.97 -6.13 7.24
CA SER A 37 4.96 -5.10 7.04
C SER A 37 5.42 -4.10 5.99
N ALA A 38 4.58 -3.81 5.00
CA ALA A 38 4.85 -2.79 4.00
C ALA A 38 4.17 -1.46 4.37
N HIS A 39 4.96 -0.40 4.38
CA HIS A 39 4.50 0.96 4.65
C HIS A 39 4.76 1.85 3.45
N PHE A 40 3.72 2.55 3.00
CA PHE A 40 3.81 3.47 1.88
C PHE A 40 4.01 4.90 2.38
N VAL A 41 5.13 5.50 2.01
CA VAL A 41 5.33 6.95 2.13
C VAL A 41 4.56 7.63 1.01
N ARG A 42 3.64 8.52 1.37
CA ARG A 42 2.71 9.12 0.45
C ARG A 42 2.88 10.62 0.38
N SER A 43 2.61 11.20 -0.80
CA SER A 43 2.64 12.64 -0.99
C SER A 43 1.59 13.34 -0.12
N THR A 44 2.01 14.43 0.51
CA THR A 44 1.10 15.37 1.19
C THR A 44 0.71 16.54 0.27
N ILE A 45 1.30 16.61 -0.93
CA ILE A 45 1.13 17.68 -1.90
C ILE A 45 0.31 17.16 -3.08
N ALA A 46 -0.63 17.96 -3.56
CA ALA A 46 -1.54 17.57 -4.64
C ALA A 46 -0.84 17.44 -6.00
N HIS A 47 0.14 18.29 -6.28
CA HIS A 47 0.94 18.24 -7.51
C HIS A 47 2.28 18.93 -7.28
N ALA A 48 3.38 18.19 -7.48
CA ALA A 48 4.73 18.71 -7.35
C ALA A 48 5.73 17.83 -8.11
N ARG A 49 6.85 18.43 -8.46
CA ARG A 49 8.01 17.71 -8.99
C ARG A 49 8.86 17.20 -7.84
N ILE A 50 9.27 15.95 -7.92
CA ILE A 50 10.25 15.34 -7.03
C ILE A 50 11.62 15.74 -7.57
N THR A 51 12.31 16.63 -6.86
CA THR A 51 13.66 17.11 -7.25
C THR A 51 14.76 16.28 -6.63
N GLU A 52 14.48 15.67 -5.48
CA GLU A 52 15.42 14.85 -4.74
C GLU A 52 14.63 13.84 -3.89
N LEU A 53 15.14 12.64 -3.77
CA LEU A 53 14.60 11.57 -2.93
C LEU A 53 15.75 10.92 -2.17
N ASP A 54 15.95 11.31 -0.93
CA ASP A 54 16.91 10.69 -0.03
C ASP A 54 16.22 9.69 0.90
N VAL A 55 16.65 8.46 0.83
CA VAL A 55 16.11 7.34 1.64
C VAL A 55 17.10 6.84 2.69
N SER A 56 18.23 7.51 2.85
CA SER A 56 19.34 7.07 3.73
C SER A 56 18.94 6.98 5.19
N GLU A 57 18.20 7.95 5.72
CA GLU A 57 17.68 7.92 7.08
C GLU A 57 16.67 6.78 7.29
N ALA A 58 15.82 6.54 6.29
CA ALA A 58 14.84 5.47 6.35
C ALA A 58 15.52 4.09 6.38
N LEU A 59 16.56 3.89 5.57
CA LEU A 59 17.36 2.66 5.56
C LEU A 59 18.11 2.44 6.88
N ALA A 60 18.51 3.51 7.56
CA ALA A 60 19.21 3.44 8.84
C ALA A 60 18.25 3.29 10.04
N ALA A 61 16.95 3.42 9.83
CA ALA A 61 15.97 3.39 10.92
C ALA A 61 15.82 1.98 11.51
N PRO A 62 15.71 1.85 12.85
CA PRO A 62 15.55 0.55 13.50
C PRO A 62 14.31 -0.21 12.98
N GLY A 63 14.49 -1.50 12.71
CA GLY A 63 13.43 -2.39 12.24
C GLY A 63 13.08 -2.25 10.76
N VAL A 64 13.69 -1.33 10.02
CA VAL A 64 13.53 -1.25 8.57
C VAL A 64 14.43 -2.29 7.92
N VAL A 65 13.85 -3.14 7.07
CA VAL A 65 14.55 -4.22 6.37
C VAL A 65 14.96 -3.76 4.97
N ALA A 66 14.07 -3.07 4.25
CA ALA A 66 14.36 -2.54 2.94
C ALA A 66 13.49 -1.32 2.62
N VAL A 67 13.97 -0.51 1.68
CA VAL A 67 13.25 0.65 1.14
C VAL A 67 13.30 0.55 -0.38
N PHE A 68 12.14 0.66 -1.02
CA PHE A 68 11.98 0.55 -2.47
C PHE A 68 11.49 1.87 -3.05
N THR A 69 12.18 2.35 -4.05
CA THR A 69 11.84 3.53 -4.84
C THR A 69 11.23 3.13 -6.19
N ALA A 70 10.77 4.12 -6.96
CA ALA A 70 10.29 3.87 -8.31
C ALA A 70 11.38 3.29 -9.24
N ALA A 71 12.67 3.62 -9.00
CA ALA A 71 13.78 3.07 -9.75
C ALA A 71 13.95 1.57 -9.51
N ASP A 72 13.90 1.14 -8.24
CA ASP A 72 14.01 -0.27 -7.86
C ASP A 72 12.88 -1.11 -8.47
N VAL A 73 11.66 -0.56 -8.46
CA VAL A 73 10.49 -1.18 -9.08
C VAL A 73 10.66 -1.31 -10.59
N ALA A 74 11.22 -0.30 -11.26
CA ALA A 74 11.47 -0.33 -12.71
C ALA A 74 12.55 -1.36 -13.08
N GLU A 75 13.58 -1.53 -12.27
CA GLU A 75 14.66 -2.50 -12.48
C GLU A 75 14.20 -3.95 -12.30
N SER A 76 13.20 -4.20 -11.45
CA SER A 76 12.67 -5.55 -11.22
C SER A 76 11.99 -6.17 -12.45
N GLY A 77 11.65 -5.37 -13.45
CA GLY A 77 11.11 -5.79 -14.74
C GLY A 77 9.66 -6.31 -14.72
N ASP A 78 9.23 -6.87 -13.59
CA ASP A 78 7.90 -7.49 -13.42
C ASP A 78 6.84 -6.50 -12.85
N LEU A 79 7.27 -5.34 -12.40
CA LEU A 79 6.41 -4.36 -11.72
C LEU A 79 6.27 -3.06 -12.53
N SER A 80 6.37 -3.13 -13.83
CA SER A 80 5.92 -2.03 -14.70
C SER A 80 4.48 -1.64 -14.34
N ALA A 81 4.12 -0.39 -14.62
CA ALA A 81 2.79 0.14 -14.33
C ALA A 81 1.70 -0.91 -14.57
N PRO A 82 0.74 -1.07 -13.67
CA PRO A 82 -0.30 -2.06 -13.84
C PRO A 82 -0.97 -1.86 -15.20
N PRO A 83 -1.20 -2.93 -15.98
CA PRO A 83 -1.88 -2.82 -17.23
C PRO A 83 -3.25 -2.18 -17.01
N PRO A 84 -3.74 -1.34 -17.93
CA PRO A 84 -5.08 -0.81 -17.83
C PRO A 84 -6.08 -1.98 -17.72
N ALA A 85 -7.08 -1.83 -16.85
CA ALA A 85 -8.09 -2.86 -16.62
C ALA A 85 -8.81 -3.30 -17.93
N ILE A 86 -8.82 -2.41 -18.93
CA ILE A 86 -9.33 -2.68 -20.27
C ILE A 86 -8.26 -2.23 -21.26
N PRO A 87 -7.63 -3.16 -21.99
CA PRO A 87 -6.61 -2.84 -22.97
C PRO A 87 -7.11 -1.81 -24.00
N GLY A 88 -6.33 -0.76 -24.25
CA GLY A 88 -6.64 0.30 -25.21
C GLY A 88 -7.68 1.33 -24.77
N MET A 89 -8.25 1.20 -23.57
CA MET A 89 -9.26 2.15 -23.06
C MET A 89 -8.64 3.34 -22.34
N ILE A 90 -7.47 3.15 -21.73
CA ILE A 90 -6.74 4.22 -21.04
C ILE A 90 -5.53 4.58 -21.88
N PRO A 91 -5.44 5.83 -22.38
CA PRO A 91 -4.22 6.32 -23.02
C PRO A 91 -3.02 6.20 -22.09
N ASP A 92 -1.84 5.91 -22.64
CA ASP A 92 -0.59 5.76 -21.87
C ASP A 92 -0.29 6.96 -20.98
N ILE A 93 -0.71 8.16 -21.38
CA ILE A 93 -0.58 9.39 -20.59
C ILE A 93 -1.35 9.33 -19.25
N LEU A 94 -2.35 8.45 -19.12
CA LEU A 94 -3.12 8.23 -17.90
C LEU A 94 -2.65 6.99 -17.13
N ALA A 95 -1.68 6.26 -17.66
CA ALA A 95 -1.08 5.13 -16.96
C ALA A 95 -0.41 5.65 -15.69
N ARG A 96 -0.72 5.01 -14.55
CA ARG A 96 -0.15 5.36 -13.26
C ARG A 96 0.93 4.38 -12.90
N PRO A 97 2.15 4.86 -12.60
CA PRO A 97 3.16 4.00 -12.04
C PRO A 97 2.75 3.53 -10.62
N TRP A 98 3.35 2.47 -10.15
CA TRP A 98 3.17 1.98 -8.79
C TRP A 98 3.65 2.99 -7.74
N LEU A 99 4.79 3.63 -8.02
CA LEU A 99 5.37 4.69 -7.22
C LEU A 99 5.63 5.91 -8.10
N ALA A 100 5.48 7.10 -7.54
CA ALA A 100 5.77 8.34 -8.25
C ALA A 100 7.26 8.40 -8.63
N THR A 101 7.55 8.72 -9.90
CA THR A 101 8.92 8.80 -10.45
C THR A 101 9.49 10.19 -10.32
N ASP A 102 8.92 11.14 -11.05
CA ASP A 102 9.40 12.52 -11.18
C ASP A 102 8.37 13.56 -10.72
N VAL A 103 7.11 13.19 -10.71
CA VAL A 103 5.99 14.07 -10.35
C VAL A 103 5.00 13.33 -9.49
N VAL A 104 4.56 13.96 -8.40
CA VAL A 104 3.36 13.57 -7.67
C VAL A 104 2.16 14.29 -8.28
N ARG A 105 1.04 13.58 -8.44
CA ARG A 105 -0.14 14.04 -9.19
C ARG A 105 -1.36 14.23 -8.32
N TYR A 106 -1.35 13.68 -7.10
CA TYR A 106 -2.44 13.82 -6.14
C TYR A 106 -1.95 13.59 -4.71
N VAL A 107 -2.68 14.12 -3.74
CA VAL A 107 -2.42 13.85 -2.32
C VAL A 107 -2.65 12.36 -2.04
N GLY A 108 -1.67 11.72 -1.41
CA GLY A 108 -1.73 10.29 -1.11
C GLY A 108 -1.08 9.40 -2.16
N GLU A 109 -0.54 9.95 -3.27
CA GLU A 109 0.25 9.16 -4.23
C GLU A 109 1.47 8.55 -3.54
N ALA A 110 1.68 7.25 -3.75
CA ALA A 110 2.80 6.53 -3.16
C ALA A 110 4.12 6.95 -3.83
N ILE A 111 5.13 7.26 -3.02
CA ILE A 111 6.46 7.70 -3.46
C ILE A 111 7.50 6.61 -3.18
N VAL A 112 7.44 6.03 -1.99
CA VAL A 112 8.38 5.01 -1.51
C VAL A 112 7.60 3.94 -0.77
N VAL A 113 8.07 2.70 -0.84
CA VAL A 113 7.63 1.60 0.03
C VAL A 113 8.79 1.22 0.92
N LEU A 114 8.57 1.19 2.21
CA LEU A 114 9.51 0.60 3.15
C LEU A 114 8.93 -0.67 3.75
N THR A 115 9.77 -1.65 3.98
CA THR A 115 9.41 -2.87 4.69
C THR A 115 10.09 -2.91 6.05
N ARG A 116 9.36 -3.36 7.04
CA ARG A 116 9.86 -3.55 8.40
C ARG A 116 9.42 -4.90 8.95
N GLU A 117 10.15 -5.39 9.93
CA GLU A 117 9.72 -6.56 10.68
C GLU A 117 8.32 -6.34 11.24
N TYR A 118 7.49 -7.37 11.13
CA TYR A 118 6.15 -7.35 11.70
C TYR A 118 6.28 -7.46 13.21
N ASP A 119 5.89 -6.39 13.91
CA ASP A 119 5.84 -6.35 15.37
C ASP A 119 4.38 -6.61 15.78
N ASP A 120 4.10 -7.80 16.24
CA ASP A 120 2.78 -8.27 16.64
C ASP A 120 2.30 -7.74 18.00
N GLY A 121 3.04 -6.80 18.59
CA GLY A 121 2.76 -6.44 20.00
C GLY A 121 2.82 -4.99 20.41
N ASN A 122 3.17 -4.01 19.59
CA ASN A 122 3.35 -2.67 20.17
C ASN A 122 2.99 -1.51 19.23
N ILE A 123 1.71 -1.30 19.01
CA ILE A 123 1.23 0.06 18.70
C ILE A 123 1.25 0.82 20.04
N ARG A 124 2.38 1.43 20.36
CA ARG A 124 2.46 2.49 21.36
C ARG A 124 2.50 3.83 20.70
#